data_d73db167d96a06351bf8a6d527787e0e
#
_entry.id   d73db167d96a06351bf8a6d527787e0e
#
_cell.length_a   1.000
_cell.length_b   1.000
_cell.length_c   1.000
_cell.angle_alpha   90.00
_cell.angle_beta   90.00
_cell.angle_gamma   90.00
#
_symmetry.space_group_name_H-M   'P 1'
#
loop_
_entity.id
_entity.type
_entity.pdbx_description
1 polymer ?
#
loop_
_entity_poly.entity_id
_entity_poly.type
_entity_poly.pdbx_seq_one_letter_code
_entity_poly.pdbx_strand_id
1 'polypeptide(L)'
;HGRATAISTGIKVANPDLNVWQACGDGDALAIGGNHFIHAIRRNVDINIILFNNQIYGLTKGQYSPTSKFGAISKTSPYGTVEHPFNPGSLVLGAKGTFFARSLDSDLKLSSEVMLSAAKHDGCSVMEMLTNCVIFNDGAHKLIADREVRADRTIVLRHGEKMIFGKDRNKGIMLDGMGLRVVTIGENGITEDDILVHDAHSENVGIHMMLADMKYPDFPVALGVIRD
;
A
#
# COMPACT_ATOMS: atom_id res chain seq x y z
N HIS A 1 8.82 -0.88 -19.09
CA HIS A 1 9.87 0.14 -19.25
C HIS A 1 9.43 1.51 -18.69
N GLY A 2 8.60 1.55 -17.66
CA GLY A 2 8.20 2.76 -16.95
C GLY A 2 7.33 3.74 -17.74
N ARG A 3 6.69 3.31 -18.80
CA ARG A 3 5.88 4.19 -19.68
C ARG A 3 4.37 3.99 -19.50
N ALA A 4 3.93 3.01 -18.73
CA ALA A 4 2.51 2.73 -18.55
C ALA A 4 1.74 3.99 -18.12
N THR A 5 2.21 4.69 -17.10
CA THR A 5 1.56 5.90 -16.56
C THR A 5 1.50 7.05 -17.57
N ALA A 6 2.55 7.22 -18.38
CA ALA A 6 2.55 8.24 -19.44
C ALA A 6 1.52 7.91 -20.53
N ILE A 7 1.42 6.63 -20.93
CA ILE A 7 0.45 6.15 -21.92
C ILE A 7 -0.97 6.29 -21.37
N SER A 8 -1.23 5.85 -20.15
CA SER A 8 -2.55 5.97 -19.49
C SER A 8 -3.00 7.42 -19.38
N THR A 9 -2.08 8.33 -19.03
CA THR A 9 -2.34 9.77 -19.03
C THR A 9 -2.73 10.27 -20.43
N GLY A 10 -2.01 9.85 -21.47
CA GLY A 10 -2.32 10.21 -22.84
C GLY A 10 -3.70 9.70 -23.29
N ILE A 11 -4.05 8.45 -22.94
CA ILE A 11 -5.36 7.87 -23.24
C ILE A 11 -6.47 8.69 -22.56
N LYS A 12 -6.33 9.00 -21.27
CA LYS A 12 -7.34 9.78 -20.52
C LYS A 12 -7.49 11.20 -21.08
N VAL A 13 -6.41 11.84 -21.47
CA VAL A 13 -6.45 13.17 -22.11
C VAL A 13 -7.12 13.13 -23.48
N ALA A 14 -6.87 12.08 -24.26
CA ALA A 14 -7.46 11.92 -25.59
C ALA A 14 -8.97 11.61 -25.53
N ASN A 15 -9.41 10.87 -24.51
CA ASN A 15 -10.83 10.58 -24.28
C ASN A 15 -11.13 10.59 -22.76
N PRO A 16 -11.62 11.71 -22.22
CA PRO A 16 -11.91 11.87 -20.80
C PRO A 16 -13.01 10.95 -20.25
N ASP A 17 -13.87 10.41 -21.10
CA ASP A 17 -14.99 9.54 -20.68
C ASP A 17 -14.56 8.12 -20.37
N LEU A 18 -13.32 7.75 -20.71
CA LEU A 18 -12.81 6.41 -20.45
C LEU A 18 -12.47 6.22 -18.96
N ASN A 19 -12.88 5.08 -18.42
CA ASN A 19 -12.37 4.59 -17.15
C ASN A 19 -11.04 3.85 -17.42
N VAL A 20 -9.92 4.50 -17.14
CA VAL A 20 -8.59 3.98 -17.51
C VAL A 20 -7.96 3.24 -16.33
N TRP A 21 -7.64 1.97 -16.54
CA TRP A 21 -6.95 1.12 -15.60
C TRP A 21 -5.55 0.77 -16.09
N GLN A 22 -4.58 0.94 -15.20
CA GLN A 22 -3.18 0.61 -15.46
C GLN A 22 -2.71 -0.46 -14.49
N ALA A 23 -2.11 -1.53 -15.00
CA ALA A 23 -1.40 -2.53 -14.21
C ALA A 23 0.10 -2.38 -14.41
N CYS A 24 0.88 -2.26 -13.33
CA CYS A 24 2.34 -2.15 -13.38
C CYS A 24 2.99 -2.82 -12.17
N GLY A 25 4.21 -3.31 -12.34
CA GLY A 25 5.02 -3.80 -11.24
C GLY A 25 5.69 -2.66 -10.46
N ASP A 26 6.09 -2.97 -9.23
CA ASP A 26 6.84 -2.06 -8.35
C ASP A 26 8.13 -1.56 -9.00
N GLY A 27 8.89 -2.44 -9.62
CA GLY A 27 10.10 -2.07 -10.35
C GLY A 27 9.83 -1.19 -11.56
N ASP A 28 8.77 -1.46 -12.31
CA ASP A 28 8.39 -0.67 -13.48
C ASP A 28 7.95 0.75 -13.10
N ALA A 29 7.06 0.86 -12.11
CA ALA A 29 6.49 2.13 -11.72
C ALA A 29 7.44 3.00 -10.90
N LEU A 30 8.23 2.42 -9.99
CA LEU A 30 8.97 3.16 -8.97
C LEU A 30 10.46 3.38 -9.32
N ALA A 31 11.02 2.61 -10.27
CA ALA A 31 12.37 2.86 -10.80
C ALA A 31 12.29 3.77 -12.02
N ILE A 32 12.41 3.18 -13.22
CA ILE A 32 12.46 3.97 -14.48
C ILE A 32 11.16 4.76 -14.74
N GLY A 33 10.03 4.27 -14.22
CA GLY A 33 8.72 4.94 -14.31
C GLY A 33 8.46 6.01 -13.26
N GLY A 34 9.32 6.14 -12.25
CA GLY A 34 9.07 6.96 -11.06
C GLY A 34 8.66 8.40 -11.35
N ASN A 35 9.29 9.01 -12.34
CA ASN A 35 8.96 10.38 -12.75
C ASN A 35 7.53 10.50 -13.30
N HIS A 36 7.12 9.56 -14.17
CA HIS A 36 5.76 9.55 -14.72
C HIS A 36 4.73 9.23 -13.64
N PHE A 37 5.05 8.30 -12.75
CA PHE A 37 4.20 7.92 -11.63
C PHE A 37 3.94 9.11 -10.70
N ILE A 38 4.98 9.77 -10.19
CA ILE A 38 4.87 10.93 -9.31
C ILE A 38 4.08 12.06 -9.98
N HIS A 39 4.35 12.34 -11.25
CA HIS A 39 3.70 13.46 -11.94
C HIS A 39 2.24 13.20 -12.30
N ALA A 40 1.82 11.96 -12.57
CA ALA A 40 0.42 11.62 -12.75
C ALA A 40 -0.37 11.81 -11.44
N ILE A 41 0.20 11.33 -10.33
CA ILE A 41 -0.38 11.51 -8.99
C ILE A 41 -0.49 13.00 -8.64
N ARG A 42 0.60 13.75 -8.76
CA ARG A 42 0.61 15.19 -8.45
C ARG A 42 -0.36 16.01 -9.27
N ARG A 43 -0.60 15.61 -10.51
CA ARG A 43 -1.57 16.26 -11.40
C ARG A 43 -2.99 15.75 -11.21
N ASN A 44 -3.17 14.78 -10.35
CA ASN A 44 -4.43 14.08 -10.09
C ASN A 44 -5.13 13.63 -11.39
N VAL A 45 -4.35 13.01 -12.28
CA VAL A 45 -4.89 12.49 -13.54
C VAL A 45 -5.88 11.38 -13.23
N ASP A 46 -7.11 11.46 -13.73
CA ASP A 46 -8.17 10.49 -13.46
C ASP A 46 -7.89 9.13 -14.14
N ILE A 47 -7.05 8.35 -13.48
CA ILE A 47 -6.63 6.99 -13.85
C ILE A 47 -6.51 6.10 -12.60
N ASN A 48 -6.76 4.82 -12.75
CA ASN A 48 -6.64 3.82 -11.70
C ASN A 48 -5.35 3.02 -11.89
N ILE A 49 -4.44 3.10 -10.93
CA ILE A 49 -3.14 2.41 -10.98
C ILE A 49 -3.14 1.24 -10.01
N ILE A 50 -3.03 0.00 -10.52
CA ILE A 50 -2.75 -1.19 -9.73
C ILE A 50 -1.24 -1.40 -9.74
N LEU A 51 -0.60 -1.22 -8.58
CA LEU A 51 0.82 -1.43 -8.36
C LEU A 51 1.03 -2.82 -7.77
N PHE A 52 1.43 -3.79 -8.59
CA PHE A 52 1.79 -5.13 -8.14
C PHE A 52 3.16 -5.10 -7.47
N ASN A 53 3.16 -5.20 -6.13
CA ASN A 53 4.37 -5.13 -5.32
C ASN A 53 4.80 -6.53 -4.88
N ASN A 54 5.72 -7.14 -5.63
CA ASN A 54 6.33 -8.42 -5.31
C ASN A 54 7.80 -8.32 -4.85
N GLN A 55 8.30 -7.10 -4.68
CA GLN A 55 9.64 -6.77 -4.18
C GLN A 55 10.77 -7.36 -5.04
N ILE A 56 10.55 -7.57 -6.34
CA ILE A 56 11.55 -8.12 -7.27
C ILE A 56 11.22 -7.78 -8.72
N TYR A 57 12.23 -7.65 -9.58
CA TYR A 57 12.02 -7.70 -11.03
C TYR A 57 11.89 -9.15 -11.48
N GLY A 58 10.66 -9.65 -11.65
CA GLY A 58 10.40 -11.02 -12.09
C GLY A 58 10.72 -11.24 -13.58
N LEU A 59 10.27 -10.34 -14.47
CA LEU A 59 10.43 -10.49 -15.92
C LEU A 59 11.90 -10.59 -16.35
N THR A 60 12.78 -9.84 -15.74
CA THR A 60 14.21 -9.79 -16.02
C THR A 60 15.05 -10.79 -15.24
N LYS A 61 14.36 -11.76 -14.58
CA LYS A 61 14.93 -12.93 -13.89
C LYS A 61 15.58 -12.65 -12.53
N GLY A 62 15.00 -11.74 -11.74
CA GLY A 62 15.26 -11.67 -10.31
C GLY A 62 16.28 -10.63 -9.86
N GLN A 63 16.30 -9.45 -10.47
CA GLN A 63 17.00 -8.28 -9.91
C GLN A 63 16.18 -7.67 -8.77
N TYR A 64 16.87 -7.03 -7.81
CA TYR A 64 16.16 -6.28 -6.77
C TYR A 64 15.39 -5.10 -7.38
N SER A 65 14.21 -4.81 -6.83
CA SER A 65 13.37 -3.69 -7.20
C SER A 65 13.47 -2.56 -6.17
N PRO A 66 12.93 -1.37 -6.42
CA PRO A 66 12.95 -0.27 -5.44
C PRO A 66 12.25 -0.59 -4.11
N THR A 67 11.42 -1.62 -4.06
CA THR A 67 10.74 -2.07 -2.82
C THR A 67 11.38 -3.30 -2.18
N SER A 68 12.45 -3.84 -2.77
CA SER A 68 13.21 -4.96 -2.19
C SER A 68 13.79 -4.56 -0.83
N LYS A 69 13.72 -5.47 0.13
CA LYS A 69 14.21 -5.22 1.50
C LYS A 69 15.70 -4.89 1.50
N PHE A 70 16.12 -4.02 2.42
CA PHE A 70 17.54 -3.78 2.67
C PHE A 70 18.26 -5.09 2.93
N GLY A 71 19.42 -5.30 2.33
CA GLY A 71 20.19 -6.52 2.42
C GLY A 71 19.65 -7.70 1.59
N ALA A 72 18.60 -7.52 0.78
CA ALA A 72 18.07 -8.59 -0.07
C ALA A 72 19.14 -9.07 -1.08
N ILE A 73 19.36 -10.39 -1.10
CA ILE A 73 20.33 -11.02 -2.00
C ILE A 73 19.64 -11.37 -3.31
N SER A 74 20.27 -11.02 -4.42
CA SER A 74 19.83 -11.37 -5.76
C SER A 74 21.02 -11.72 -6.65
N LYS A 75 20.78 -12.22 -7.87
CA LYS A 75 21.86 -12.52 -8.81
C LYS A 75 22.75 -11.31 -9.14
N THR A 76 22.17 -10.12 -9.16
CA THR A 76 22.88 -8.86 -9.43
C THR A 76 23.37 -8.14 -8.17
N SER A 77 22.97 -8.62 -7.01
CA SER A 77 23.38 -8.09 -5.70
C SER A 77 23.73 -9.24 -4.76
N PRO A 78 24.85 -9.96 -5.03
CA PRO A 78 25.21 -11.17 -4.28
C PRO A 78 25.60 -10.88 -2.82
N TYR A 79 25.95 -9.65 -2.49
CA TYR A 79 26.27 -9.19 -1.12
C TYR A 79 25.10 -8.49 -0.44
N GLY A 80 23.91 -8.51 -1.06
CA GLY A 80 22.73 -7.80 -0.58
C GLY A 80 22.61 -6.36 -1.10
N THR A 81 21.39 -5.84 -1.09
CA THR A 81 21.10 -4.45 -1.46
C THR A 81 21.55 -3.50 -0.34
N VAL A 82 22.05 -2.34 -0.71
CA VAL A 82 22.45 -1.28 0.23
C VAL A 82 21.48 -0.09 0.22
N GLU A 83 20.41 -0.20 -0.54
CA GLU A 83 19.40 0.84 -0.69
C GLU A 83 18.22 0.60 0.25
N HIS A 84 17.68 1.70 0.79
CA HIS A 84 16.44 1.63 1.55
C HIS A 84 15.25 1.48 0.61
N PRO A 85 14.33 0.53 0.89
CA PRO A 85 13.17 0.32 0.03
C PRO A 85 12.22 1.51 0.07
N PHE A 86 11.62 1.83 -1.07
CA PHE A 86 10.47 2.72 -1.11
C PHE A 86 9.28 2.11 -0.37
N ASN A 87 8.55 2.96 0.36
CA ASN A 87 7.18 2.70 0.76
C ASN A 87 6.26 3.35 -0.29
N PRO A 88 5.53 2.58 -1.11
CA PRO A 88 4.68 3.15 -2.15
C PRO A 88 3.63 4.12 -1.60
N GLY A 89 3.04 3.81 -0.43
CA GLY A 89 2.05 4.68 0.21
C GLY A 89 2.63 6.04 0.59
N SER A 90 3.79 6.05 1.24
CA SER A 90 4.46 7.29 1.61
C SER A 90 4.85 8.12 0.39
N LEU A 91 5.25 7.46 -0.72
CA LEU A 91 5.56 8.14 -1.98
C LEU A 91 4.31 8.76 -2.62
N VAL A 92 3.20 8.02 -2.66
CA VAL A 92 1.91 8.50 -3.20
C VAL A 92 1.42 9.72 -2.40
N LEU A 93 1.40 9.60 -1.07
CA LEU A 93 0.93 10.67 -0.19
C LEU A 93 1.88 11.90 -0.23
N GLY A 94 3.20 11.66 -0.32
CA GLY A 94 4.19 12.71 -0.52
C GLY A 94 4.05 13.44 -1.85
N ALA A 95 3.62 12.76 -2.90
CA ALA A 95 3.28 13.33 -4.19
C ALA A 95 1.91 14.04 -4.23
N LYS A 96 1.24 14.18 -3.08
CA LYS A 96 -0.11 14.76 -2.94
C LYS A 96 -1.22 13.89 -3.55
N GLY A 97 -1.03 12.57 -3.54
CA GLY A 97 -2.06 11.63 -3.96
C GLY A 97 -3.34 11.76 -3.14
N THR A 98 -4.47 11.77 -3.83
CA THR A 98 -5.81 11.89 -3.22
C THR A 98 -6.39 10.55 -2.83
N PHE A 99 -5.96 9.44 -3.48
CA PHE A 99 -6.37 8.09 -3.13
C PHE A 99 -5.17 7.15 -2.99
N PHE A 100 -5.14 6.43 -1.88
CA PHE A 100 -4.21 5.32 -1.69
C PHE A 100 -4.87 4.18 -0.91
N ALA A 101 -4.75 2.97 -1.43
CA ALA A 101 -5.23 1.76 -0.78
C ALA A 101 -4.21 0.62 -0.91
N ARG A 102 -4.30 -0.38 -0.02
CA ARG A 102 -3.44 -1.56 -0.03
C ARG A 102 -4.25 -2.83 0.16
N SER A 103 -3.92 -3.88 -0.59
CA SER A 103 -4.53 -5.20 -0.46
C SER A 103 -3.50 -6.32 -0.66
N LEU A 104 -3.94 -7.56 -0.42
CA LEU A 104 -3.18 -8.78 -0.68
C LEU A 104 -3.78 -9.51 -1.87
N ASP A 105 -2.96 -10.09 -2.74
CA ASP A 105 -3.39 -10.94 -3.87
C ASP A 105 -4.20 -12.15 -3.43
N SER A 106 -3.95 -12.64 -2.23
CA SER A 106 -4.64 -13.78 -1.61
C SER A 106 -5.98 -13.41 -0.94
N ASP A 107 -6.36 -12.11 -0.90
CA ASP A 107 -7.63 -11.62 -0.37
C ASP A 107 -8.47 -10.97 -1.48
N LEU A 108 -9.13 -11.82 -2.28
CA LEU A 108 -9.93 -11.36 -3.42
C LEU A 108 -11.10 -10.46 -3.00
N LYS A 109 -11.68 -10.70 -1.81
CA LYS A 109 -12.79 -9.88 -1.32
C LYS A 109 -12.33 -8.46 -1.06
N LEU A 110 -11.28 -8.30 -0.25
CA LEU A 110 -10.71 -6.99 0.06
C LEU A 110 -10.19 -6.30 -1.20
N SER A 111 -9.53 -7.04 -2.11
CA SER A 111 -9.05 -6.49 -3.38
C SER A 111 -10.19 -5.93 -4.23
N SER A 112 -11.33 -6.64 -4.30
CA SER A 112 -12.51 -6.16 -5.01
C SER A 112 -13.12 -4.92 -4.36
N GLU A 113 -13.21 -4.88 -3.03
CA GLU A 113 -13.70 -3.71 -2.27
C GLU A 113 -12.84 -2.47 -2.58
N VAL A 114 -11.52 -2.63 -2.52
CA VAL A 114 -10.55 -1.54 -2.79
C VAL A 114 -10.64 -1.05 -4.24
N MET A 115 -10.74 -1.98 -5.20
CA MET A 115 -10.88 -1.62 -6.62
C MET A 115 -12.18 -0.86 -6.90
N LEU A 116 -13.28 -1.27 -6.25
CA LEU A 116 -14.56 -0.56 -6.39
C LEU A 116 -14.50 0.86 -5.78
N SER A 117 -13.76 1.05 -4.68
CA SER A 117 -13.54 2.38 -4.11
C SER A 117 -12.70 3.23 -5.06
N ALA A 118 -11.60 2.68 -5.58
CA ALA A 118 -10.74 3.36 -6.55
C ALA A 118 -11.50 3.78 -7.82
N ALA A 119 -12.39 2.92 -8.33
CA ALA A 119 -13.21 3.21 -9.52
C ALA A 119 -14.22 4.35 -9.31
N LYS A 120 -14.54 4.69 -8.06
CA LYS A 120 -15.48 5.78 -7.70
C LYS A 120 -14.78 7.09 -7.37
N HIS A 121 -13.48 7.02 -7.09
CA HIS A 121 -12.69 8.19 -6.77
C HIS A 121 -12.48 9.08 -8.01
N ASP A 122 -12.66 10.37 -7.87
CA ASP A 122 -12.41 11.36 -8.93
C ASP A 122 -10.95 11.81 -8.89
N GLY A 123 -10.11 11.20 -9.70
CA GLY A 123 -8.69 11.53 -9.79
C GLY A 123 -7.79 10.31 -9.85
N CYS A 124 -6.52 10.49 -9.46
CA CYS A 124 -5.51 9.43 -9.53
C CYS A 124 -5.62 8.48 -8.34
N SER A 125 -6.16 7.30 -8.59
CA SER A 125 -6.21 6.23 -7.60
C SER A 125 -4.98 5.33 -7.70
N VAL A 126 -4.32 5.07 -6.58
CA VAL A 126 -3.22 4.10 -6.49
C VAL A 126 -3.57 3.00 -5.51
N MET A 127 -3.55 1.76 -6.00
CA MET A 127 -3.76 0.56 -5.20
C MET A 127 -2.48 -0.28 -5.19
N GLU A 128 -1.86 -0.41 -4.02
CA GLU A 128 -0.75 -1.33 -3.83
C GLU A 128 -1.30 -2.74 -3.58
N MET A 129 -1.05 -3.64 -4.52
CA MET A 129 -1.36 -5.05 -4.41
C MET A 129 -0.12 -5.80 -3.98
N LEU A 130 -0.06 -6.25 -2.72
CA LEU A 130 1.03 -7.07 -2.20
C LEU A 130 0.91 -8.47 -2.80
N THR A 131 1.83 -8.81 -3.70
CA THR A 131 1.78 -10.05 -4.49
C THR A 131 3.01 -10.90 -4.25
N ASN A 132 2.89 -12.19 -4.52
CA ASN A 132 4.00 -13.12 -4.45
C ASN A 132 4.65 -13.32 -5.84
N CYS A 133 5.97 -13.51 -5.87
CA CYS A 133 6.68 -13.99 -7.06
C CYS A 133 7.26 -15.37 -6.78
N VAL A 134 6.51 -16.42 -7.10
CA VAL A 134 6.86 -17.82 -6.78
C VAL A 134 8.21 -18.29 -7.34
N ILE A 135 8.76 -17.60 -8.35
CA ILE A 135 10.01 -18.01 -9.01
C ILE A 135 11.24 -17.28 -8.43
N PHE A 136 11.12 -15.97 -8.16
CA PHE A 136 12.28 -15.15 -7.83
C PHE A 136 12.25 -14.55 -6.44
N ASN A 137 11.09 -14.50 -5.78
CA ASN A 137 10.93 -13.96 -4.43
C ASN A 137 9.74 -14.62 -3.73
N ASP A 138 9.77 -15.95 -3.68
CA ASP A 138 8.70 -16.71 -3.04
C ASP A 138 8.61 -16.39 -1.55
N GLY A 139 7.40 -16.12 -1.09
CA GLY A 139 7.12 -15.74 0.29
C GLY A 139 7.42 -14.28 0.64
N ALA A 140 7.56 -13.37 -0.32
CA ALA A 140 7.84 -11.94 -0.09
C ALA A 140 6.98 -11.34 1.03
N HIS A 141 5.68 -11.66 1.05
CA HIS A 141 4.69 -11.17 2.02
C HIS A 141 4.15 -12.28 2.95
N LYS A 142 4.81 -13.44 3.05
CA LYS A 142 4.35 -14.60 3.84
C LYS A 142 3.99 -14.24 5.28
N LEU A 143 4.74 -13.32 5.88
CA LEU A 143 4.51 -12.89 7.27
C LEU A 143 3.10 -12.34 7.52
N ILE A 144 2.44 -11.80 6.50
CA ILE A 144 1.10 -11.19 6.59
C ILE A 144 0.07 -11.86 5.68
N ALA A 145 0.51 -12.66 4.70
CA ALA A 145 -0.38 -13.34 3.76
C ALA A 145 -0.95 -14.65 4.31
N ASP A 146 -0.25 -15.30 5.24
CA ASP A 146 -0.67 -16.53 5.87
C ASP A 146 -1.95 -16.31 6.69
N ARG A 147 -2.99 -17.11 6.38
CA ARG A 147 -4.33 -16.97 6.97
C ARG A 147 -4.37 -17.18 8.48
N GLU A 148 -3.47 -18.00 9.02
CA GLU A 148 -3.44 -18.32 10.46
C GLU A 148 -2.99 -17.13 11.31
N VAL A 149 -2.14 -16.27 10.77
CA VAL A 149 -1.52 -15.15 11.50
C VAL A 149 -1.95 -13.78 10.97
N ARG A 150 -2.61 -13.74 9.82
CA ARG A 150 -3.00 -12.48 9.14
C ARG A 150 -3.76 -11.55 10.06
N ALA A 151 -4.77 -12.07 10.78
CA ALA A 151 -5.60 -11.24 11.66
C ALA A 151 -4.82 -10.51 12.75
N ASP A 152 -3.71 -11.08 13.21
CA ASP A 152 -2.86 -10.47 14.24
C ASP A 152 -1.76 -9.56 13.67
N ARG A 153 -1.51 -9.63 12.37
CA ARG A 153 -0.41 -8.93 11.71
C ARG A 153 -0.85 -7.89 10.69
N THR A 154 -2.15 -7.82 10.43
CA THR A 154 -2.75 -6.83 9.54
C THR A 154 -3.94 -6.15 10.19
N ILE A 155 -4.26 -4.95 9.72
CA ILE A 155 -5.49 -4.24 10.05
C ILE A 155 -6.15 -3.79 8.75
N VAL A 156 -7.45 -4.07 8.61
CA VAL A 156 -8.23 -3.59 7.46
C VAL A 156 -8.89 -2.27 7.85
N LEU A 157 -8.46 -1.19 7.21
CA LEU A 157 -8.96 0.15 7.43
C LEU A 157 -10.23 0.38 6.60
N ARG A 158 -11.28 0.87 7.25
CA ARG A 158 -12.52 1.34 6.64
C ARG A 158 -12.90 2.68 7.23
N HIS A 159 -13.29 3.61 6.38
CA HIS A 159 -13.74 4.93 6.84
C HIS A 159 -14.87 4.81 7.87
N GLY A 160 -14.75 5.55 8.95
CA GLY A 160 -15.73 5.57 10.06
C GLY A 160 -15.66 4.40 11.04
N GLU A 161 -14.77 3.39 10.80
CA GLU A 161 -14.61 2.26 11.72
C GLU A 161 -13.44 2.47 12.68
N LYS A 162 -13.59 1.94 13.91
CA LYS A 162 -12.50 1.90 14.90
C LYS A 162 -11.37 1.02 14.39
N MET A 163 -10.13 1.44 14.57
CA MET A 163 -8.93 0.70 14.13
C MET A 163 -8.61 -0.45 15.08
N ILE A 164 -9.48 -1.46 15.09
CA ILE A 164 -9.38 -2.67 15.92
C ILE A 164 -8.97 -3.86 15.05
N PHE A 165 -8.03 -4.66 15.54
CA PHE A 165 -7.50 -5.82 14.84
C PHE A 165 -7.17 -6.98 15.80
N GLY A 166 -6.61 -8.05 15.24
CA GLY A 166 -6.29 -9.28 15.96
C GLY A 166 -7.40 -10.32 15.84
N LYS A 167 -7.03 -11.59 16.01
CA LYS A 167 -7.96 -12.72 15.92
C LYS A 167 -9.11 -12.57 16.92
N ASP A 168 -8.80 -12.11 18.12
CA ASP A 168 -9.77 -11.91 19.20
C ASP A 168 -10.34 -10.49 19.23
N ARG A 169 -10.01 -9.64 18.25
CA ARG A 169 -10.41 -8.23 18.15
C ARG A 169 -10.15 -7.43 19.43
N ASN A 170 -9.07 -7.75 20.11
CA ASN A 170 -8.67 -7.13 21.37
C ASN A 170 -7.47 -6.19 21.27
N LYS A 171 -6.98 -5.92 20.06
CA LYS A 171 -5.89 -4.97 19.79
C LYS A 171 -6.44 -3.77 19.05
N GLY A 172 -5.90 -2.59 19.34
CA GLY A 172 -6.31 -1.36 18.69
C GLY A 172 -5.14 -0.40 18.44
N ILE A 173 -5.38 0.59 17.59
CA ILE A 173 -4.44 1.69 17.32
C ILE A 173 -4.98 2.93 18.04
N MET A 174 -4.12 3.60 18.81
CA MET A 174 -4.42 4.90 19.40
C MET A 174 -3.26 5.88 19.20
N LEU A 175 -3.54 7.17 19.40
CA LEU A 175 -2.49 8.19 19.40
C LEU A 175 -1.67 8.11 20.70
N ASP A 176 -0.37 8.29 20.56
CA ASP A 176 0.57 8.45 21.65
C ASP A 176 1.48 9.65 21.36
N GLY A 177 1.14 10.79 21.91
CA GLY A 177 1.74 12.05 21.54
C GLY A 177 1.51 12.37 20.06
N MET A 178 2.58 12.42 19.27
CA MET A 178 2.53 12.69 17.82
C MET A 178 2.64 11.42 16.97
N GLY A 179 2.62 10.24 17.59
CA GLY A 179 2.75 8.95 16.90
C GLY A 179 1.55 8.03 17.14
N LEU A 180 1.67 6.82 16.59
CA LEU A 180 0.70 5.74 16.79
C LEU A 180 1.26 4.74 17.81
N ARG A 181 0.37 4.07 18.52
CA ARG A 181 0.69 2.97 19.42
C ARG A 181 -0.32 1.84 19.28
N VAL A 182 0.17 0.61 19.30
CA VAL A 182 -0.66 -0.59 19.46
C VAL A 182 -0.95 -0.81 20.93
N VAL A 183 -2.21 -1.06 21.25
CA VAL A 183 -2.68 -1.29 22.61
C VAL A 183 -3.55 -2.54 22.68
N THR A 184 -3.66 -3.14 23.89
CA THR A 184 -4.61 -4.22 24.17
C THR A 184 -5.84 -3.61 24.86
N ILE A 185 -7.01 -3.82 24.26
CA ILE A 185 -8.29 -3.37 24.80
C ILE A 185 -8.61 -4.22 26.03
N GLY A 186 -9.03 -3.56 27.13
CA GLY A 186 -9.29 -4.19 28.42
C GLY A 186 -8.09 -4.23 29.36
N GLU A 187 -6.88 -3.85 28.91
CA GLU A 187 -5.69 -3.74 29.74
C GLU A 187 -5.39 -2.26 30.08
N ASN A 188 -4.81 -2.03 31.27
CA ASN A 188 -4.38 -0.69 31.72
C ASN A 188 -5.48 0.39 31.64
N GLY A 189 -6.75 0.00 31.75
CA GLY A 189 -7.89 0.90 31.66
C GLY A 189 -8.28 1.32 30.25
N ILE A 190 -7.66 0.76 29.21
CA ILE A 190 -7.93 1.06 27.81
C ILE A 190 -9.25 0.39 27.41
N THR A 191 -10.13 1.18 26.81
CA THR A 191 -11.42 0.75 26.28
C THR A 191 -11.49 0.92 24.77
N GLU A 192 -12.54 0.42 24.14
CA GLU A 192 -12.73 0.67 22.70
C GLU A 192 -12.88 2.16 22.36
N ASP A 193 -13.32 3.00 23.32
CA ASP A 193 -13.51 4.44 23.08
C ASP A 193 -12.19 5.20 22.96
N ASP A 194 -11.10 4.61 23.43
CA ASP A 194 -9.74 5.15 23.28
C ASP A 194 -9.15 4.85 21.92
N ILE A 195 -9.76 3.93 21.13
CA ILE A 195 -9.25 3.50 19.83
C ILE A 195 -9.62 4.51 18.75
N LEU A 196 -8.64 4.86 17.93
CA LEU A 196 -8.82 5.75 16.79
C LEU A 196 -9.87 5.22 15.82
N VAL A 197 -10.73 6.13 15.35
CA VAL A 197 -11.60 5.91 14.21
C VAL A 197 -10.86 6.32 12.94
N HIS A 198 -10.86 5.44 11.93
CA HIS A 198 -10.23 5.74 10.66
C HIS A 198 -11.06 6.76 9.87
N ASP A 199 -10.42 7.86 9.50
CA ASP A 199 -10.98 8.86 8.59
C ASP A 199 -10.16 8.92 7.30
N ALA A 200 -10.65 8.22 6.26
CA ALA A 200 -9.98 8.18 4.96
C ALA A 200 -9.98 9.54 4.26
N HIS A 201 -10.91 10.44 4.60
CA HIS A 201 -11.09 11.76 4.00
C HIS A 201 -10.42 12.89 4.80
N SER A 202 -9.68 12.57 5.86
CA SER A 202 -9.01 13.59 6.69
C SER A 202 -8.09 14.47 5.85
N GLU A 203 -8.18 15.77 6.04
CA GLU A 203 -7.24 16.74 5.43
C GLU A 203 -5.81 16.58 5.98
N ASN A 204 -5.68 16.02 7.19
CA ASN A 204 -4.39 15.74 7.82
C ASN A 204 -3.72 14.50 7.20
N VAL A 205 -2.95 14.72 6.15
CA VAL A 205 -2.18 13.66 5.47
C VAL A 205 -1.19 12.97 6.43
N GLY A 206 -0.79 13.60 7.52
CA GLY A 206 0.13 13.03 8.50
C GLY A 206 -0.35 11.71 9.09
N ILE A 207 -1.64 11.58 9.40
CA ILE A 207 -2.21 10.34 9.91
C ILE A 207 -2.15 9.23 8.85
N HIS A 208 -2.48 9.53 7.60
CA HIS A 208 -2.42 8.58 6.50
C HIS A 208 -0.97 8.12 6.22
N MET A 209 0.00 9.03 6.33
CA MET A 209 1.43 8.70 6.23
C MET A 209 1.84 7.70 7.32
N MET A 210 1.47 7.94 8.57
CA MET A 210 1.75 7.02 9.67
C MET A 210 1.11 5.65 9.44
N LEU A 211 -0.16 5.61 9.00
CA LEU A 211 -0.86 4.37 8.69
C LEU A 211 -0.21 3.61 7.53
N ALA A 212 0.19 4.31 6.47
CA ALA A 212 0.86 3.70 5.32
C ALA A 212 2.25 3.14 5.68
N ASP A 213 2.89 3.68 6.71
CA ASP A 213 4.23 3.27 7.15
C ASP A 213 4.22 2.21 8.26
N MET A 214 3.05 1.83 8.77
CA MET A 214 2.93 0.75 9.77
C MET A 214 3.52 -0.55 9.24
N LYS A 215 4.43 -1.16 10.02
CA LYS A 215 5.18 -2.38 9.67
C LYS A 215 5.20 -3.37 10.82
N TYR A 216 4.98 -4.63 10.51
CA TYR A 216 5.20 -5.73 11.46
C TYR A 216 6.72 -5.89 11.74
N PRO A 217 7.16 -6.14 12.98
CA PRO A 217 6.37 -6.54 14.14
C PRO A 217 5.79 -5.41 15.00
N ASP A 218 6.27 -4.18 14.88
CA ASP A 218 5.89 -3.08 15.78
C ASP A 218 4.42 -2.67 15.62
N PHE A 219 3.92 -2.75 14.39
CA PHE A 219 2.54 -2.45 14.02
C PHE A 219 1.95 -3.53 13.10
N PRO A 220 0.62 -3.68 13.05
CA PRO A 220 -0.03 -4.41 11.98
C PRO A 220 0.19 -3.68 10.65
N VAL A 221 0.28 -4.41 9.54
CA VAL A 221 0.31 -3.78 8.21
C VAL A 221 -1.10 -3.29 7.86
N ALA A 222 -1.22 -2.00 7.52
CA ALA A 222 -2.49 -1.42 7.11
C ALA A 222 -2.89 -1.89 5.71
N LEU A 223 -4.09 -2.44 5.61
CA LEU A 223 -4.78 -2.84 4.38
C LEU A 223 -6.10 -2.06 4.26
N GLY A 224 -6.75 -2.08 3.11
CA GLY A 224 -7.96 -1.33 2.82
C GLY A 224 -7.68 0.05 2.27
N VAL A 225 -8.67 0.93 2.30
CA VAL A 225 -8.54 2.32 1.83
C VAL A 225 -7.92 3.16 2.94
N ILE A 226 -6.67 3.59 2.73
CA ILE A 226 -5.91 4.39 3.71
C ILE A 226 -6.25 5.88 3.56
N ARG A 227 -6.44 6.35 2.31
CA ARG A 227 -6.85 7.70 1.96
C ARG A 227 -7.80 7.67 0.76
N ASP A 228 -8.84 8.51 0.80
CA ASP A 228 -9.80 8.76 -0.27
C ASP A 228 -10.20 10.24 -0.30
#